data_c6459ab9ab1915441df0725d5b97389a
#
_entry.id   c6459ab9ab1915441df0725d5b97389a
#
_cell.length_a   1.000
_cell.length_b   1.000
_cell.length_c   1.000
_cell.angle_alpha   90.00
_cell.angle_beta   90.00
_cell.angle_gamma   90.00
#
_symmetry.space_group_name_H-M   'P 1'
#
loop_
_entity.id
_entity.type
_entity.pdbx_description
1 polymer ?
#
loop_
_entity_poly.entity_id
_entity_poly.type
_entity_poly.pdbx_seq_one_letter_code
_entity_poly.pdbx_strand_id
1 'polypeptide(L)'
;RKRVNAMKEPIGIIGGMGPAASQLFYRMVTEHTRASRDQDHLDMIILNDASMPDRTSAILGGDYDLPREELLSDARLLQDAGCSAIAVICNTAHFFVDMIRDEIDIPILHMIELAVEEISGGTADRDISEGPIKVGIMATDGTIRTRLYERELEKRGIVTYHPGMDIQREVMHQIYDRIKAG
;
A
#
# COMPACT_ATOMS: atom_id res chain seq x y z
N ARG A 1 -39.64 11.40 -9.71
CA ARG A 1 -38.56 10.99 -8.77
C ARG A 1 -37.24 11.52 -9.33
N LYS A 2 -36.68 12.59 -8.72
CA LYS A 2 -35.34 13.05 -9.05
C LYS A 2 -34.39 11.89 -8.77
N ARG A 3 -33.61 11.46 -9.78
CA ARG A 3 -32.46 10.57 -9.57
C ARG A 3 -31.63 11.21 -8.45
N VAL A 4 -31.47 10.51 -7.33
CA VAL A 4 -30.41 10.76 -6.40
C VAL A 4 -29.15 10.71 -7.28
N ASN A 5 -28.34 11.77 -7.29
CA ASN A 5 -27.07 11.78 -8.02
C ASN A 5 -26.36 10.48 -7.67
N ALA A 6 -26.12 9.64 -8.69
CA ALA A 6 -25.29 8.47 -8.50
C ALA A 6 -23.98 8.98 -7.90
N MET A 7 -23.57 8.44 -6.76
CA MET A 7 -22.23 8.66 -6.24
C MET A 7 -21.28 8.46 -7.42
N LYS A 8 -20.34 9.37 -7.61
CA LYS A 8 -19.17 9.08 -8.45
C LYS A 8 -18.64 7.75 -7.92
N GLU A 9 -18.31 6.82 -8.79
CA GLU A 9 -17.82 5.50 -8.39
C GLU A 9 -16.72 5.67 -7.33
N PRO A 10 -16.97 5.32 -6.05
CA PRO A 10 -16.05 5.64 -4.97
C PRO A 10 -14.77 4.81 -5.07
N ILE A 11 -13.68 5.33 -4.51
CA ILE A 11 -12.47 4.53 -4.30
C ILE A 11 -12.57 3.83 -2.95
N GLY A 12 -12.35 2.51 -2.95
CA GLY A 12 -12.28 1.69 -1.74
C GLY A 12 -10.90 1.80 -1.09
N ILE A 13 -10.87 1.97 0.23
CA ILE A 13 -9.62 2.03 0.99
C ILE A 13 -9.64 0.92 2.03
N ILE A 14 -8.69 -0.03 1.94
CA ILE A 14 -8.43 -1.01 3.00
C ILE A 14 -7.31 -0.47 3.88
N GLY A 15 -7.68 -0.07 5.08
CA GLY A 15 -6.81 0.51 6.10
C GLY A 15 -6.82 -0.30 7.41
N GLY A 16 -6.42 0.32 8.51
CA GLY A 16 -6.37 -0.33 9.84
C GLY A 16 -5.06 -1.04 10.16
N MET A 17 -4.16 -1.16 9.20
CA MET A 17 -2.91 -1.93 9.28
C MET A 17 -1.59 -1.11 9.40
N GLY A 18 -1.39 0.10 10.01
CA GLY A 18 -2.11 0.58 11.14
C GLY A 18 -3.04 1.77 10.85
N PRO A 19 -3.88 2.04 11.82
CA PRO A 19 -4.87 3.10 11.75
C PRO A 19 -4.29 4.51 11.52
N ALA A 20 -3.17 4.85 12.13
CA ALA A 20 -2.51 6.14 11.94
C ALA A 20 -2.10 6.39 10.46
N ALA A 21 -1.64 5.34 9.75
CA ALA A 21 -1.32 5.44 8.33
C ALA A 21 -2.58 5.69 7.49
N SER A 22 -3.71 5.07 7.87
CA SER A 22 -5.00 5.27 7.20
C SER A 22 -5.52 6.70 7.37
N GLN A 23 -5.39 7.27 8.57
CA GLN A 23 -5.73 8.68 8.84
C GLN A 23 -4.86 9.63 8.02
N LEU A 24 -3.55 9.38 7.99
CA LEU A 24 -2.61 10.17 7.19
C LEU A 24 -2.97 10.10 5.71
N PHE A 25 -3.24 8.92 5.20
CA PHE A 25 -3.63 8.73 3.80
C PHE A 25 -4.89 9.53 3.45
N TYR A 26 -5.96 9.42 4.25
CA TYR A 26 -7.18 10.18 4.04
C TYR A 26 -6.92 11.69 4.01
N ARG A 27 -6.14 12.21 4.97
CA ARG A 27 -5.73 13.62 5.00
C ARG A 27 -4.99 14.02 3.74
N MET A 28 -3.98 13.21 3.31
CA MET A 28 -3.19 13.50 2.12
C MET A 28 -4.05 13.51 0.85
N VAL A 29 -4.96 12.56 0.69
CA VAL A 29 -5.89 12.57 -0.45
C VAL A 29 -6.73 13.84 -0.47
N THR A 30 -7.25 14.26 0.68
CA THR A 30 -8.04 15.49 0.80
C THR A 30 -7.20 16.73 0.45
N GLU A 31 -6.00 16.85 0.98
CA GLU A 31 -5.09 17.99 0.77
C GLU A 31 -4.57 18.09 -0.67
N HIS A 32 -4.37 16.95 -1.34
CA HIS A 32 -3.85 16.91 -2.73
C HIS A 32 -4.95 16.92 -3.79
N THR A 33 -6.22 16.78 -3.41
CA THR A 33 -7.33 16.90 -4.35
C THR A 33 -7.54 18.37 -4.71
N ARG A 34 -7.50 18.69 -5.99
CA ARG A 34 -7.82 20.04 -6.49
C ARG A 34 -9.33 20.26 -6.43
N ALA A 35 -9.81 20.79 -5.31
CA ALA A 35 -11.22 21.04 -5.06
C ALA A 35 -11.46 22.51 -4.69
N SER A 36 -12.55 23.10 -5.18
CA SER A 36 -13.03 24.42 -4.80
C SER A 36 -14.24 24.37 -3.87
N ARG A 37 -14.83 23.19 -3.70
CA ARG A 37 -15.99 22.89 -2.87
C ARG A 37 -16.01 21.39 -2.54
N ASP A 38 -16.80 20.99 -1.55
CA ASP A 38 -16.88 19.60 -1.08
C ASP A 38 -17.18 18.60 -2.20
N GLN A 39 -18.03 18.98 -3.15
CA GLN A 39 -18.47 18.10 -4.25
C GLN A 39 -17.38 17.84 -5.32
N ASP A 40 -16.27 18.52 -5.24
CA ASP A 40 -15.14 18.33 -6.15
C ASP A 40 -14.12 17.31 -5.60
N HIS A 41 -14.27 16.90 -4.33
CA HIS A 41 -13.44 15.84 -3.72
C HIS A 41 -13.80 14.45 -4.22
N LEU A 42 -12.91 13.49 -3.96
CA LEU A 42 -13.12 12.09 -4.27
C LEU A 42 -14.09 11.45 -3.28
N ASP A 43 -15.05 10.69 -3.79
CA ASP A 43 -15.87 9.82 -2.97
C ASP A 43 -15.04 8.59 -2.55
N MET A 44 -15.06 8.23 -1.27
CA MET A 44 -14.28 7.11 -0.73
C MET A 44 -15.11 6.28 0.24
N ILE A 45 -14.90 4.97 0.20
CA ILE A 45 -15.35 4.04 1.24
C ILE A 45 -14.09 3.55 1.97
N ILE A 46 -13.97 3.89 3.26
CA ILE A 46 -12.82 3.53 4.07
C ILE A 46 -13.20 2.38 5.00
N LEU A 47 -12.61 1.21 4.75
CA LEU A 47 -12.69 0.05 5.61
C LEU A 47 -11.44 0.03 6.50
N ASN A 48 -11.62 0.36 7.79
CA ASN A 48 -10.53 0.35 8.77
C ASN A 48 -10.54 -0.97 9.53
N ASP A 49 -9.98 -2.04 8.93
CA ASP A 49 -9.84 -3.35 9.58
C ASP A 49 -8.58 -3.40 10.44
N ALA A 50 -8.71 -3.01 11.71
CA ALA A 50 -7.62 -3.08 12.69
C ALA A 50 -7.42 -4.49 13.25
N SER A 51 -8.35 -5.42 12.99
CA SER A 51 -8.28 -6.83 13.44
C SER A 51 -7.52 -7.73 12.46
N MET A 52 -7.21 -7.24 11.26
CA MET A 52 -6.42 -7.95 10.25
C MET A 52 -5.15 -8.59 10.87
N PRO A 53 -4.92 -9.90 10.73
CA PRO A 53 -3.77 -10.59 11.29
C PRO A 53 -2.44 -9.93 10.92
N ASP A 54 -1.43 -9.99 11.82
CA ASP A 54 -0.14 -9.33 11.53
C ASP A 54 0.56 -9.97 10.33
N ARG A 55 0.72 -9.16 9.30
CA ARG A 55 1.29 -9.57 7.98
C ARG A 55 2.74 -10.00 8.07
N THR A 56 3.54 -9.34 8.90
CA THR A 56 4.96 -9.71 9.08
C THR A 56 5.07 -11.06 9.76
N SER A 57 4.32 -11.27 10.85
CA SER A 57 4.30 -12.55 11.56
C SER A 57 3.85 -13.69 10.66
N ALA A 58 2.79 -13.48 9.86
CA ALA A 58 2.29 -14.46 8.91
C ALA A 58 3.34 -14.81 7.84
N ILE A 59 4.01 -13.81 7.27
CA ILE A 59 5.06 -14.01 6.26
C ILE A 59 6.26 -14.78 6.86
N LEU A 60 6.71 -14.40 8.03
CA LEU A 60 7.86 -15.05 8.68
C LEU A 60 7.54 -16.46 9.16
N GLY A 61 6.30 -16.68 9.60
CA GLY A 61 5.78 -17.97 10.05
C GLY A 61 5.36 -18.92 8.92
N GLY A 62 5.15 -18.40 7.70
CA GLY A 62 4.66 -19.19 6.56
C GLY A 62 3.16 -19.50 6.61
N ASP A 63 2.39 -18.80 7.44
CA ASP A 63 0.94 -18.93 7.58
C ASP A 63 0.24 -17.81 6.79
N TYR A 64 -0.03 -18.06 5.53
CA TYR A 64 -0.53 -17.05 4.59
C TYR A 64 -2.06 -17.05 4.46
N ASP A 65 -2.73 -18.12 4.87
CA ASP A 65 -4.15 -18.34 4.54
C ASP A 65 -5.03 -17.26 5.19
N LEU A 66 -4.90 -17.05 6.49
CA LEU A 66 -5.76 -16.14 7.22
C LEU A 66 -5.63 -14.68 6.74
N PRO A 67 -4.43 -14.07 6.63
CA PRO A 67 -4.33 -12.69 6.12
C PRO A 67 -4.78 -12.56 4.66
N ARG A 68 -4.60 -13.61 3.85
CA ARG A 68 -5.06 -13.64 2.45
C ARG A 68 -6.60 -13.64 2.38
N GLU A 69 -7.25 -14.52 3.15
CA GLU A 69 -8.70 -14.65 3.18
C GLU A 69 -9.38 -13.37 3.68
N GLU A 70 -8.86 -12.79 4.76
CA GLU A 70 -9.38 -11.54 5.31
C GLU A 70 -9.21 -10.38 4.31
N LEU A 71 -8.04 -10.24 3.69
CA LEU A 71 -7.82 -9.21 2.69
C LEU A 71 -8.73 -9.38 1.46
N LEU A 72 -8.95 -10.62 1.02
CA LEU A 72 -9.86 -10.93 -0.07
C LEU A 72 -11.32 -10.61 0.30
N SER A 73 -11.72 -10.91 1.52
CA SER A 73 -13.05 -10.57 2.05
C SER A 73 -13.29 -9.07 2.04
N ASP A 74 -12.32 -8.30 2.52
CA ASP A 74 -12.36 -6.83 2.52
C ASP A 74 -12.44 -6.25 1.10
N ALA A 75 -11.63 -6.80 0.20
CA ALA A 75 -11.61 -6.35 -1.20
C ALA A 75 -12.95 -6.62 -1.90
N ARG A 76 -13.56 -7.80 -1.66
CA ARG A 76 -14.89 -8.14 -2.17
C ARG A 76 -15.98 -7.23 -1.61
N LEU A 77 -15.93 -6.93 -0.32
CA LEU A 77 -16.88 -6.02 0.32
C LEU A 77 -16.86 -4.63 -0.34
N LEU A 78 -15.68 -4.10 -0.66
CA LEU A 78 -15.54 -2.82 -1.34
C LEU A 78 -15.99 -2.89 -2.82
N GLN A 79 -15.69 -3.99 -3.51
CA GLN A 79 -16.18 -4.24 -4.87
C GLN A 79 -17.71 -4.30 -4.89
N ASP A 80 -18.33 -5.05 -3.98
CA ASP A 80 -19.78 -5.19 -3.86
C ASP A 80 -20.47 -3.87 -3.45
N ALA A 81 -19.75 -3.01 -2.72
CA ALA A 81 -20.21 -1.65 -2.40
C ALA A 81 -20.13 -0.69 -3.60
N GLY A 82 -19.63 -1.14 -4.76
CA GLY A 82 -19.60 -0.36 -6.00
C GLY A 82 -18.38 0.55 -6.12
N CYS A 83 -17.28 0.23 -5.43
CA CYS A 83 -16.01 0.93 -5.65
C CYS A 83 -15.46 0.67 -7.06
N SER A 84 -14.81 1.68 -7.64
CA SER A 84 -14.18 1.58 -8.97
C SER A 84 -12.73 1.10 -8.93
N ALA A 85 -12.08 1.23 -7.78
CA ALA A 85 -10.73 0.77 -7.51
C ALA A 85 -10.53 0.60 -6.01
N ILE A 86 -9.48 -0.13 -5.61
CA ILE A 86 -9.11 -0.35 -4.21
C ILE A 86 -7.68 0.13 -3.99
N ALA A 87 -7.43 0.83 -2.87
CA ALA A 87 -6.09 1.10 -2.35
C ALA A 87 -5.91 0.40 -1.00
N VAL A 88 -4.77 -0.28 -0.80
CA VAL A 88 -4.42 -0.98 0.44
C VAL A 88 -3.32 -0.20 1.16
N ILE A 89 -3.63 0.32 2.37
CA ILE A 89 -2.72 1.21 3.09
C ILE A 89 -1.80 0.42 4.02
N CYS A 90 -1.04 -0.48 3.43
CA CYS A 90 -0.04 -1.27 4.13
C CYS A 90 0.98 -1.85 3.15
N ASN A 91 2.26 -1.49 3.30
CA ASN A 91 3.32 -2.03 2.43
C ASN A 91 3.39 -3.56 2.48
N THR A 92 3.47 -4.13 3.67
CA THR A 92 3.63 -5.59 3.86
C THR A 92 2.43 -6.38 3.31
N ALA A 93 1.21 -5.79 3.36
CA ALA A 93 0.01 -6.43 2.83
C ALA A 93 0.05 -6.65 1.31
N HIS A 94 0.90 -5.93 0.58
CA HIS A 94 1.01 -6.10 -0.88
C HIS A 94 1.54 -7.47 -1.29
N PHE A 95 2.20 -8.20 -0.39
CA PHE A 95 2.48 -9.62 -0.60
C PHE A 95 1.20 -10.45 -0.77
N PHE A 96 0.17 -10.14 0.00
CA PHE A 96 -1.14 -10.80 -0.10
C PHE A 96 -1.99 -10.20 -1.23
N VAL A 97 -1.81 -8.92 -1.56
CA VAL A 97 -2.45 -8.30 -2.75
C VAL A 97 -2.06 -9.06 -4.00
N ASP A 98 -0.79 -9.43 -4.17
CA ASP A 98 -0.32 -10.24 -5.30
C ASP A 98 -1.03 -11.60 -5.40
N MET A 99 -1.52 -12.14 -4.28
CA MET A 99 -2.22 -13.43 -4.23
C MET A 99 -3.72 -13.34 -4.56
N ILE A 100 -4.33 -12.16 -4.38
CA ILE A 100 -5.78 -12.00 -4.51
C ILE A 100 -6.21 -11.15 -5.70
N ARG A 101 -5.28 -10.39 -6.31
CA ARG A 101 -5.62 -9.38 -7.32
C ARG A 101 -6.39 -9.94 -8.52
N ASP A 102 -6.16 -11.21 -8.87
CA ASP A 102 -6.85 -11.89 -9.97
C ASP A 102 -8.25 -12.44 -9.58
N GLU A 103 -8.62 -12.34 -8.28
CA GLU A 103 -9.92 -12.75 -7.76
C GLU A 103 -10.88 -11.57 -7.55
N ILE A 104 -10.45 -10.35 -7.91
CA ILE A 104 -11.19 -9.09 -7.78
C ILE A 104 -11.33 -8.46 -9.16
N ASP A 105 -12.56 -8.08 -9.54
CA ASP A 105 -12.86 -7.55 -10.88
C ASP A 105 -12.47 -6.09 -11.07
N ILE A 106 -12.28 -5.34 -9.97
CA ILE A 106 -11.86 -3.93 -10.00
C ILE A 106 -10.35 -3.81 -9.70
N PRO A 107 -9.66 -2.82 -10.25
CA PRO A 107 -8.22 -2.68 -10.06
C PRO A 107 -7.86 -2.42 -8.60
N ILE A 108 -6.83 -3.12 -8.10
CA ILE A 108 -6.16 -2.78 -6.85
C ILE A 108 -4.95 -1.92 -7.19
N LEU A 109 -4.93 -0.68 -6.68
CA LEU A 109 -3.82 0.27 -6.85
C LEU A 109 -2.61 -0.24 -6.08
N HIS A 110 -1.65 -0.83 -6.80
CA HIS A 110 -0.51 -1.49 -6.16
C HIS A 110 0.55 -0.46 -5.75
N MET A 111 0.58 -0.12 -4.46
CA MET A 111 1.42 0.94 -3.89
C MET A 111 2.90 0.79 -4.25
N ILE A 112 3.43 -0.44 -4.26
CA ILE A 112 4.84 -0.72 -4.55
C ILE A 112 5.16 -0.42 -6.02
N GLU A 113 4.31 -0.88 -6.94
CA GLU A 113 4.45 -0.61 -8.37
C GLU A 113 4.42 0.89 -8.66
N LEU A 114 3.46 1.60 -8.05
CA LEU A 114 3.34 3.07 -8.19
C LEU A 114 4.55 3.82 -7.61
N ALA A 115 5.03 3.42 -6.43
CA ALA A 115 6.22 4.05 -5.83
C ALA A 115 7.47 3.83 -6.69
N VAL A 116 7.64 2.65 -7.26
CA VAL A 116 8.78 2.34 -8.14
C VAL A 116 8.65 3.05 -9.49
N GLU A 117 7.45 3.22 -10.00
CA GLU A 117 7.19 4.02 -11.20
C GLU A 117 7.59 5.49 -10.98
N GLU A 118 7.20 6.08 -9.87
CA GLU A 118 7.57 7.46 -9.49
C GLU A 118 9.09 7.63 -9.33
N ILE A 119 9.75 6.70 -8.65
CA ILE A 119 11.23 6.69 -8.52
C ILE A 119 11.87 6.65 -9.91
N SER A 120 11.38 5.81 -10.79
CA SER A 120 11.93 5.64 -12.14
C SER A 120 11.68 6.88 -13.02
N GLY A 121 10.47 7.48 -12.93
CA GLY A 121 10.10 8.69 -13.64
C GLY A 121 10.93 9.90 -13.20
N GLY A 122 11.16 10.06 -11.90
CA GLY A 122 11.99 11.14 -11.34
C GLY A 122 13.49 11.05 -11.70
N THR A 123 13.91 9.94 -12.30
CA THR A 123 15.31 9.71 -12.71
C THR A 123 15.52 9.70 -14.24
N ALA A 124 14.46 9.96 -15.02
CA ALA A 124 14.50 9.89 -16.48
C ALA A 124 15.52 10.87 -17.12
N ASP A 125 15.76 12.02 -16.48
CA ASP A 125 16.70 13.05 -16.93
C ASP A 125 18.12 12.90 -16.33
N ARG A 126 18.38 11.80 -15.60
CA ARG A 126 19.68 11.58 -14.96
C ARG A 126 20.76 11.22 -15.99
N ASP A 127 21.97 11.77 -15.80
CA ASP A 127 23.12 11.40 -16.61
C ASP A 127 23.56 9.95 -16.30
N ILE A 128 23.52 9.08 -17.32
CA ILE A 128 23.94 7.66 -17.23
C ILE A 128 25.41 7.51 -16.78
N SER A 129 26.25 8.54 -16.94
CA SER A 129 27.64 8.52 -16.48
C SER A 129 27.77 8.48 -14.94
N GLU A 130 26.71 8.81 -14.20
CA GLU A 130 26.67 8.75 -12.73
C GLU A 130 26.52 7.34 -12.16
N GLY A 131 26.43 6.32 -13.01
CA GLY A 131 26.25 4.92 -12.61
C GLY A 131 24.79 4.57 -12.26
N PRO A 132 24.53 3.33 -11.80
CA PRO A 132 23.17 2.88 -11.51
C PRO A 132 22.52 3.66 -10.37
N ILE A 133 21.19 3.85 -10.48
CA ILE A 133 20.39 4.42 -9.40
C ILE A 133 20.43 3.46 -8.20
N LYS A 134 20.58 4.04 -7.01
CA LYS A 134 20.67 3.30 -5.76
C LYS A 134 19.53 3.73 -4.84
N VAL A 135 18.75 2.76 -4.36
CA VAL A 135 17.61 2.99 -3.46
C VAL A 135 17.82 2.23 -2.14
N GLY A 136 17.77 2.94 -1.03
CA GLY A 136 17.73 2.35 0.30
C GLY A 136 16.31 1.98 0.68
N ILE A 137 16.10 0.74 1.18
CA ILE A 137 14.80 0.25 1.63
C ILE A 137 14.80 0.15 3.15
N MET A 138 13.91 0.91 3.80
CA MET A 138 13.61 0.81 5.23
C MET A 138 12.17 0.32 5.38
N ALA A 139 11.99 -0.93 5.77
CA ALA A 139 10.68 -1.58 5.82
C ALA A 139 10.64 -2.65 6.93
N THR A 140 9.46 -3.24 7.13
CA THR A 140 9.32 -4.39 8.05
C THR A 140 10.09 -5.60 7.52
N ASP A 141 10.47 -6.51 8.42
CA ASP A 141 11.12 -7.77 8.06
C ASP A 141 10.28 -8.59 7.06
N GLY A 142 8.95 -8.53 7.17
CA GLY A 142 8.04 -9.16 6.20
C GLY A 142 8.17 -8.59 4.79
N THR A 143 8.24 -7.26 4.67
CA THR A 143 8.43 -6.59 3.37
C THR A 143 9.79 -6.94 2.75
N ILE A 144 10.87 -6.93 3.56
CA ILE A 144 12.22 -7.30 3.11
C ILE A 144 12.26 -8.79 2.72
N ARG A 145 11.70 -9.67 3.54
CA ARG A 145 11.67 -11.12 3.29
C ARG A 145 11.02 -11.49 1.97
N THR A 146 9.96 -10.77 1.60
CA THR A 146 9.20 -11.02 0.36
C THR A 146 9.81 -10.33 -0.86
N ARG A 147 10.81 -9.46 -0.67
CA ARG A 147 11.49 -8.72 -1.74
C ARG A 147 10.52 -7.91 -2.63
N LEU A 148 9.48 -7.34 -2.03
CA LEU A 148 8.43 -6.63 -2.77
C LEU A 148 8.98 -5.47 -3.61
N TYR A 149 9.78 -4.60 -2.99
CA TYR A 149 10.38 -3.46 -3.68
C TYR A 149 11.54 -3.87 -4.59
N GLU A 150 12.38 -4.78 -4.14
CA GLU A 150 13.57 -5.21 -4.88
C GLU A 150 13.19 -5.80 -6.23
N ARG A 151 12.18 -6.67 -6.27
CA ARG A 151 11.71 -7.27 -7.52
C ARG A 151 11.27 -6.23 -8.55
N GLU A 152 10.57 -5.18 -8.10
CA GLU A 152 10.10 -4.12 -8.99
C GLU A 152 11.22 -3.14 -9.41
N LEU A 153 12.14 -2.82 -8.50
CA LEU A 153 13.29 -1.97 -8.77
C LEU A 153 14.30 -2.65 -9.69
N GLU A 154 14.57 -3.94 -9.48
CA GLU A 154 15.47 -4.75 -10.32
C GLU A 154 15.02 -4.81 -11.79
N LYS A 155 13.69 -4.91 -12.05
CA LYS A 155 13.14 -4.84 -13.42
C LYS A 155 13.52 -3.55 -14.16
N ARG A 156 13.85 -2.49 -13.42
CA ARG A 156 14.23 -1.17 -13.94
C ARG A 156 15.73 -0.87 -13.84
N GLY A 157 16.54 -1.88 -13.49
CA GLY A 157 17.99 -1.73 -13.34
C GLY A 157 18.41 -0.90 -12.13
N ILE A 158 17.53 -0.72 -11.15
CA ILE A 158 17.80 0.05 -9.93
C ILE A 158 18.37 -0.89 -8.86
N VAL A 159 19.50 -0.47 -8.26
CA VAL A 159 20.19 -1.24 -7.22
C VAL A 159 19.59 -0.91 -5.84
N THR A 160 19.28 -1.94 -5.07
CA THR A 160 18.69 -1.80 -3.74
C THR A 160 19.72 -2.04 -2.64
N TYR A 161 19.55 -1.32 -1.54
CA TYR A 161 20.32 -1.50 -0.31
C TYR A 161 19.40 -1.66 0.89
N HIS A 162 19.81 -2.52 1.82
CA HIS A 162 19.14 -2.70 3.09
C HIS A 162 20.04 -2.26 4.24
N PRO A 163 19.46 -1.80 5.35
CA PRO A 163 20.21 -1.55 6.55
C PRO A 163 20.84 -2.84 7.10
N GLY A 164 21.96 -2.71 7.77
CA GLY A 164 22.53 -3.84 8.55
C GLY A 164 21.60 -4.25 9.69
N MET A 165 21.81 -5.44 10.25
CA MET A 165 20.91 -6.06 11.24
C MET A 165 20.58 -5.17 12.44
N ASP A 166 21.54 -4.37 12.93
CA ASP A 166 21.32 -3.50 14.08
C ASP A 166 20.36 -2.35 13.75
N ILE A 167 20.53 -1.74 12.58
CA ILE A 167 19.65 -0.69 12.09
C ILE A 167 18.26 -1.27 11.74
N GLN A 168 18.22 -2.47 11.18
CA GLN A 168 16.96 -3.14 10.86
C GLN A 168 16.14 -3.42 12.13
N ARG A 169 16.76 -3.82 13.23
CA ARG A 169 16.09 -3.96 14.53
C ARG A 169 15.49 -2.64 15.01
N GLU A 170 16.23 -1.53 14.84
CA GLU A 170 15.71 -0.20 15.16
C GLU A 170 14.52 0.19 14.26
N VAL A 171 14.59 -0.10 12.95
CA VAL A 171 13.46 0.11 12.02
C VAL A 171 12.21 -0.65 12.49
N MET A 172 12.36 -1.92 12.88
CA MET A 172 11.25 -2.71 13.42
C MET A 172 10.69 -2.11 14.73
N HIS A 173 11.57 -1.70 15.65
CA HIS A 173 11.17 -1.03 16.89
C HIS A 173 10.39 0.26 16.60
N GLN A 174 10.87 1.12 15.69
CA GLN A 174 10.17 2.35 15.32
C GLN A 174 8.78 2.05 14.72
N ILE A 175 8.67 1.04 13.85
CA ILE A 175 7.40 0.70 13.22
C ILE A 175 6.40 0.13 14.24
N TYR A 176 6.82 -0.86 15.04
CA TYR A 176 5.90 -1.61 15.90
C TYR A 176 5.64 -0.93 17.25
N ASP A 177 6.70 -0.42 17.91
CA ASP A 177 6.59 0.05 19.27
C ASP A 177 6.36 1.57 19.38
N ARG A 178 6.50 2.30 18.25
CA ARG A 178 6.30 3.76 18.21
C ARG A 178 5.13 4.17 17.32
N ILE A 179 5.10 3.69 16.07
CA ILE A 179 4.09 4.14 15.09
C ILE A 179 2.80 3.34 15.23
N LYS A 180 2.90 1.99 15.31
CA LYS A 180 1.72 1.12 15.38
C LYS A 180 1.12 1.03 16.78
N ALA A 181 1.92 1.22 17.83
CA ALA A 181 1.44 1.20 19.21
C ALA A 181 0.67 2.47 19.62
N GLY A 182 0.80 3.58 18.89
CA GLY A 182 0.10 4.85 19.12
C GLY A 182 0.90 5.82 19.96
#